data_86f4aab7c1db47a034683b05731909f0
#
_entry.id   86f4aab7c1db47a034683b05731909f0
#
_cell.length_a   1.000
_cell.length_b   1.000
_cell.length_c   1.000
_cell.angle_alpha   90.00
_cell.angle_beta   90.00
_cell.angle_gamma   90.00
#
_symmetry.space_group_name_H-M   'P 1'
#
loop_
_entity.id
_entity.type
_entity.pdbx_description
1 polymer ?
#
loop_
_entity_poly.entity_id
_entity_poly.type
_entity_poly.pdbx_seq_one_letter_code
_entity_poly.pdbx_strand_id
1 'polypeptide(L)'
;MVEKGASDLHITTGSPPRLRIHGRLIPMTEYPPLTPADTKALCYSILTDRQKHKFEENSELDLSFGIKGVSRFRANIFMQRGAVAGAFRSIPFNIRTFEELGLPDIVKELAKKPRGLVLVTGPTGSGKTTTLTTIIDFINREREEHIITVEDPIEYLHPHKRCLVNQREVNADTASFKDALKYVLRQDPDIVLIGEMRDLETIQAALTVSETGHLTFATLHTNTAAQTINRIIDVFPPHQQEQIRVQLSFVLEGILSQQLLPNADNTGRVLALEILIPTPAIRNLIREDKIHQIYSAMQTGQERFGMQTMNQSLYDLYTKGLITYDIALGKSPLPDEFIKMVEKDLINTKRR
;
A
#
# COMPACT_ATOMS: atom_id res chain seq x y z
N MET A 1 -11.29 2.32 23.24
CA MET A 1 -10.67 2.77 22.00
C MET A 1 -11.64 2.64 20.83
N VAL A 2 -12.08 1.44 20.45
CA VAL A 2 -12.98 1.21 19.30
C VAL A 2 -14.31 1.92 19.49
N GLU A 3 -14.99 1.76 20.63
CA GLU A 3 -16.27 2.41 20.95
C GLU A 3 -16.22 3.94 20.93
N LYS A 4 -15.05 4.53 21.25
CA LYS A 4 -14.84 5.99 21.22
C LYS A 4 -14.31 6.50 19.87
N GLY A 5 -14.21 5.64 18.84
CA GLY A 5 -13.69 6.01 17.51
C GLY A 5 -12.25 6.49 17.53
N ALA A 6 -11.44 6.05 18.50
CA ALA A 6 -10.05 6.46 18.62
C ALA A 6 -9.14 5.64 17.69
N SER A 7 -8.23 6.32 17.02
CA SER A 7 -7.21 5.67 16.16
C SER A 7 -6.09 5.02 16.96
N ASP A 8 -5.66 5.64 18.06
CA ASP A 8 -4.55 5.14 18.87
C ASP A 8 -4.88 5.22 20.37
N LEU A 9 -4.29 4.29 21.15
CA LEU A 9 -4.25 4.28 22.61
C LEU A 9 -2.79 4.35 23.05
N HIS A 10 -2.48 5.24 23.97
CA HIS A 10 -1.16 5.36 24.59
C HIS A 10 -1.23 5.04 26.06
N ILE A 11 -0.35 4.16 26.52
CA ILE A 11 -0.17 3.74 27.92
C ILE A 11 1.25 4.12 28.34
N THR A 12 1.34 4.98 29.35
CA THR A 12 2.63 5.41 29.92
C THR A 12 2.49 5.75 31.39
N THR A 13 3.57 5.62 32.14
CA THR A 13 3.63 5.92 33.58
C THR A 13 3.42 7.41 33.86
N GLY A 14 2.70 7.72 34.94
CA GLY A 14 2.44 9.10 35.40
C GLY A 14 1.36 9.83 34.63
N SER A 15 0.63 9.15 33.74
CA SER A 15 -0.51 9.69 33.00
C SER A 15 -1.65 8.69 33.00
N PRO A 16 -2.91 9.13 33.02
CA PRO A 16 -4.01 8.27 32.60
C PRO A 16 -3.79 7.75 31.19
N PRO A 17 -4.38 6.61 30.79
CA PRO A 17 -4.40 6.19 29.39
C PRO A 17 -4.88 7.32 28.50
N ARG A 18 -4.30 7.48 27.30
CA ARG A 18 -4.68 8.53 26.35
C ARG A 18 -5.14 7.96 25.05
N LEU A 19 -6.23 8.51 24.53
CA LEU A 19 -6.78 8.17 23.21
C LEU A 19 -6.49 9.26 22.20
N ARG A 20 -6.10 8.86 20.98
CA ARG A 20 -6.05 9.77 19.85
C ARG A 20 -7.38 9.76 19.12
N ILE A 21 -8.11 10.87 19.19
CA ILE A 21 -9.41 11.05 18.53
C ILE A 21 -9.31 12.30 17.65
N HIS A 22 -9.60 12.19 16.37
CA HIS A 22 -9.46 13.27 15.37
C HIS A 22 -8.09 13.98 15.44
N GLY A 23 -7.01 13.20 15.58
CA GLY A 23 -5.64 13.71 15.67
C GLY A 23 -5.23 14.27 17.05
N ARG A 24 -6.16 14.53 17.95
CA ARG A 24 -5.91 15.09 19.30
C ARG A 24 -5.72 13.97 20.33
N LEU A 25 -4.74 14.13 21.21
CA LEU A 25 -4.43 13.15 22.26
C LEU A 25 -5.18 13.54 23.55
N ILE A 26 -6.26 12.81 23.87
CA ILE A 26 -7.20 13.10 24.97
C ILE A 26 -6.97 12.11 26.10
N PRO A 27 -6.79 12.58 27.38
CA PRO A 27 -6.67 11.70 28.52
C PRO A 27 -8.02 11.06 28.86
N MET A 28 -8.00 9.80 29.28
CA MET A 28 -9.14 9.08 29.83
C MET A 28 -9.22 9.39 31.36
N THR A 29 -9.84 10.51 31.69
CA THR A 29 -9.86 11.03 33.06
C THR A 29 -10.65 10.17 34.05
N GLU A 30 -11.41 9.20 33.56
CA GLU A 30 -12.08 8.17 34.36
C GLU A 30 -11.09 7.16 34.98
N TYR A 31 -9.82 7.14 34.55
CA TYR A 31 -8.76 6.30 35.11
C TYR A 31 -7.71 7.18 35.82
N PRO A 32 -7.10 6.70 36.92
CA PRO A 32 -6.00 7.39 37.57
C PRO A 32 -4.73 7.38 36.71
N PRO A 33 -3.74 8.24 37.00
CA PRO A 33 -2.41 8.13 36.43
C PRO A 33 -1.81 6.74 36.71
N LEU A 34 -1.30 6.08 35.65
CA LEU A 34 -0.78 4.72 35.74
C LEU A 34 0.58 4.67 36.46
N THR A 35 0.78 3.68 37.29
CA THR A 35 2.06 3.36 37.89
C THR A 35 2.94 2.51 36.95
N PRO A 36 4.27 2.34 37.22
CA PRO A 36 5.10 1.40 36.47
C PRO A 36 4.61 -0.05 36.51
N ALA A 37 3.98 -0.46 37.62
CA ALA A 37 3.38 -1.79 37.75
C ALA A 37 2.14 -1.93 36.85
N ASP A 38 1.28 -0.91 36.78
CA ASP A 38 0.09 -0.90 35.95
C ASP A 38 0.46 -0.97 34.46
N THR A 39 1.39 -0.13 34.01
CA THR A 39 1.80 -0.11 32.61
C THR A 39 2.43 -1.44 32.19
N LYS A 40 3.27 -2.06 33.04
CA LYS A 40 3.82 -3.38 32.81
C LYS A 40 2.72 -4.45 32.73
N ALA A 41 1.81 -4.48 33.68
CA ALA A 41 0.72 -5.44 33.72
C ALA A 41 -0.19 -5.34 32.48
N LEU A 42 -0.58 -4.11 32.11
CA LEU A 42 -1.41 -3.86 30.93
C LEU A 42 -0.71 -4.30 29.63
N CYS A 43 0.54 -3.89 29.41
CA CYS A 43 1.28 -4.25 28.21
C CYS A 43 1.57 -5.77 28.17
N TYR A 44 1.90 -6.40 29.28
CA TYR A 44 2.21 -7.83 29.33
C TYR A 44 0.98 -8.73 29.17
N SER A 45 -0.23 -8.21 29.46
CA SER A 45 -1.48 -8.98 29.36
C SER A 45 -1.79 -9.45 27.93
N ILE A 46 -1.26 -8.78 26.92
CA ILE A 46 -1.46 -9.12 25.50
C ILE A 46 -0.29 -9.91 24.89
N LEU A 47 0.78 -10.13 25.64
CA LEU A 47 1.99 -10.80 25.16
C LEU A 47 1.96 -12.30 25.45
N THR A 48 2.38 -13.10 24.48
CA THR A 48 2.78 -14.49 24.69
C THR A 48 4.11 -14.55 25.46
N ASP A 49 4.42 -15.67 26.09
CA ASP A 49 5.66 -15.81 26.85
C ASP A 49 6.91 -15.62 25.98
N ARG A 50 6.91 -16.07 24.73
CA ARG A 50 7.96 -15.80 23.75
C ARG A 50 8.14 -14.31 23.48
N GLN A 51 7.05 -13.57 23.37
CA GLN A 51 7.07 -12.12 23.13
C GLN A 51 7.57 -11.36 24.37
N LYS A 52 7.23 -11.81 25.60
CA LYS A 52 7.78 -11.25 26.83
C LYS A 52 9.29 -11.39 26.90
N HIS A 53 9.83 -12.59 26.64
CA HIS A 53 11.28 -12.80 26.57
C HIS A 53 11.95 -11.91 25.53
N LYS A 54 11.40 -11.84 24.31
CA LYS A 54 11.94 -10.97 23.26
C LYS A 54 11.95 -9.50 23.66
N PHE A 55 10.90 -9.04 24.35
CA PHE A 55 10.82 -7.66 24.87
C PHE A 55 11.83 -7.42 25.99
N GLU A 56 12.01 -8.36 26.91
CA GLU A 56 12.97 -8.25 28.02
C GLU A 56 14.43 -8.23 27.54
N GLU A 57 14.73 -8.88 26.40
CA GLU A 57 16.05 -8.84 25.76
C GLU A 57 16.30 -7.54 25.00
N ASN A 58 15.30 -7.03 24.26
CA ASN A 58 15.50 -5.93 23.30
C ASN A 58 15.00 -4.57 23.80
N SER A 59 14.20 -4.54 24.89
CA SER A 59 13.52 -3.33 25.42
C SER A 59 12.51 -2.69 24.48
N GLU A 60 12.26 -3.30 23.32
CA GLU A 60 11.30 -2.86 22.29
C GLU A 60 10.67 -4.09 21.63
N LEU A 61 9.37 -3.97 21.31
CA LEU A 61 8.63 -5.02 20.62
C LEU A 61 7.51 -4.44 19.79
N ASP A 62 7.54 -4.69 18.47
CA ASP A 62 6.40 -4.54 17.56
C ASP A 62 5.63 -5.86 17.49
N LEU A 63 4.32 -5.77 17.57
CA LEU A 63 3.43 -6.92 17.43
C LEU A 63 2.07 -6.52 16.91
N SER A 64 1.32 -7.47 16.39
CA SER A 64 -0.11 -7.33 16.16
C SER A 64 -0.90 -8.37 16.95
N PHE A 65 -2.11 -8.03 17.36
CA PHE A 65 -3.01 -8.96 18.06
C PHE A 65 -4.47 -8.63 17.74
N GLY A 66 -5.33 -9.64 17.85
CA GLY A 66 -6.76 -9.49 17.61
C GLY A 66 -7.57 -9.71 18.88
N ILE A 67 -8.62 -8.91 19.09
CA ILE A 67 -9.66 -9.16 20.07
C ILE A 67 -10.91 -9.62 19.31
N LYS A 68 -11.30 -10.86 19.52
CA LYS A 68 -12.43 -11.50 18.81
C LYS A 68 -13.69 -10.64 18.95
N GLY A 69 -14.32 -10.32 17.84
CA GLY A 69 -15.54 -9.50 17.80
C GLY A 69 -15.34 -7.99 18.01
N VAL A 70 -14.10 -7.52 18.22
CA VAL A 70 -13.82 -6.09 18.48
C VAL A 70 -12.97 -5.50 17.37
N SER A 71 -11.68 -5.84 17.28
CA SER A 71 -10.76 -5.32 16.27
C SER A 71 -9.42 -6.06 16.28
N ARG A 72 -8.59 -5.81 15.26
CA ARG A 72 -7.16 -6.09 15.28
C ARG A 72 -6.41 -4.81 15.65
N PHE A 73 -5.28 -4.97 16.34
CA PHE A 73 -4.47 -3.87 16.82
C PHE A 73 -3.00 -4.12 16.45
N ARG A 74 -2.32 -3.08 16.03
CA ARG A 74 -0.87 -3.00 16.01
C ARG A 74 -0.39 -2.37 17.31
N ALA A 75 0.59 -2.94 17.96
CA ALA A 75 1.18 -2.43 19.19
C ALA A 75 2.70 -2.30 19.06
N ASN A 76 3.23 -1.22 19.58
CA ASN A 76 4.63 -1.08 19.90
C ASN A 76 4.76 -0.94 21.43
N ILE A 77 5.51 -1.86 22.04
CA ILE A 77 5.82 -1.84 23.48
C ILE A 77 7.29 -1.49 23.63
N PHE A 78 7.61 -0.54 24.49
CA PHE A 78 8.95 -0.02 24.64
C PHE A 78 9.26 0.39 26.07
N MET A 79 10.57 0.45 26.41
CA MET A 79 11.03 0.97 27.69
C MET A 79 11.21 2.47 27.63
N GLN A 80 10.73 3.19 28.67
CA GLN A 80 10.97 4.62 28.85
C GLN A 80 11.22 4.94 30.34
N ARG A 81 12.33 5.59 30.68
CA ARG A 81 12.72 5.96 32.06
C ARG A 81 12.57 4.81 33.05
N GLY A 82 12.99 3.60 32.65
CA GLY A 82 12.92 2.41 33.50
C GLY A 82 11.52 1.79 33.67
N ALA A 83 10.50 2.27 32.97
CA ALA A 83 9.16 1.72 32.98
C ALA A 83 8.69 1.30 31.59
N VAL A 84 7.77 0.34 31.52
CA VAL A 84 7.15 -0.12 30.29
C VAL A 84 6.13 0.92 29.80
N ALA A 85 6.11 1.18 28.51
CA ALA A 85 5.09 1.97 27.85
C ALA A 85 4.59 1.24 26.61
N GLY A 86 3.42 1.64 26.09
CA GLY A 86 2.85 1.03 24.89
C GLY A 86 2.03 2.02 24.06
N ALA A 87 2.14 1.89 22.75
CA ALA A 87 1.31 2.58 21.76
C ALA A 87 0.54 1.54 20.94
N PHE A 88 -0.76 1.68 20.87
CA PHE A 88 -1.68 0.73 20.23
C PHE A 88 -2.49 1.44 19.17
N ARG A 89 -2.50 0.92 17.95
CA ARG A 89 -3.30 1.43 16.84
C ARG A 89 -4.38 0.44 16.46
N SER A 90 -5.62 0.91 16.31
CA SER A 90 -6.69 0.07 15.78
C SER A 90 -6.57 -0.10 14.27
N ILE A 91 -6.76 -1.33 13.81
CA ILE A 91 -6.79 -1.67 12.38
C ILE A 91 -8.26 -1.75 11.98
N PRO A 92 -8.72 -0.93 11.01
CA PRO A 92 -10.11 -0.90 10.61
C PRO A 92 -10.52 -2.21 9.92
N PHE A 93 -11.75 -2.67 10.17
CA PHE A 93 -12.35 -3.82 9.49
C PHE A 93 -13.05 -3.46 8.18
N ASN A 94 -13.45 -2.18 8.01
CA ASN A 94 -14.19 -1.77 6.83
C ASN A 94 -13.24 -1.58 5.65
N ILE A 95 -13.38 -2.46 4.67
CA ILE A 95 -12.71 -2.35 3.38
C ILE A 95 -13.57 -1.46 2.49
N ARG A 96 -12.99 -0.38 1.98
CA ARG A 96 -13.65 0.54 1.07
C ARG A 96 -13.82 -0.08 -0.31
N THR A 97 -14.84 0.35 -1.04
CA THR A 97 -15.09 -0.07 -2.42
C THR A 97 -14.23 0.72 -3.42
N PHE A 98 -14.19 0.26 -4.69
CA PHE A 98 -13.50 0.99 -5.77
C PHE A 98 -14.10 2.39 -5.96
N GLU A 99 -15.41 2.51 -5.86
CA GLU A 99 -16.16 3.75 -6.02
C GLU A 99 -15.85 4.74 -4.91
N GLU A 100 -15.82 4.27 -3.65
CA GLU A 100 -15.45 5.10 -2.48
C GLU A 100 -14.00 5.61 -2.52
N LEU A 101 -13.10 4.89 -3.19
CA LEU A 101 -11.71 5.29 -3.37
C LEU A 101 -11.49 6.13 -4.65
N GLY A 102 -12.50 6.23 -5.53
CA GLY A 102 -12.35 6.87 -6.83
C GLY A 102 -11.42 6.13 -7.79
N LEU A 103 -11.29 4.79 -7.62
CA LEU A 103 -10.46 3.96 -8.49
C LEU A 103 -11.16 3.72 -9.83
N PRO A 104 -10.52 3.97 -10.97
CA PRO A 104 -11.11 3.75 -12.28
C PRO A 104 -11.25 2.25 -12.60
N ASP A 105 -12.19 1.92 -13.51
CA ASP A 105 -12.54 0.53 -13.85
C ASP A 105 -11.37 -0.30 -14.39
N ILE A 106 -10.36 0.32 -14.98
CA ILE A 106 -9.15 -0.37 -15.43
C ILE A 106 -8.44 -1.12 -14.26
N VAL A 107 -8.58 -0.65 -13.02
CA VAL A 107 -8.04 -1.33 -11.83
C VAL A 107 -8.80 -2.63 -11.56
N LYS A 108 -10.12 -2.66 -11.82
CA LYS A 108 -10.90 -3.91 -11.75
C LYS A 108 -10.48 -4.90 -12.84
N GLU A 109 -10.14 -4.40 -14.04
CA GLU A 109 -9.63 -5.26 -15.11
C GLU A 109 -8.25 -5.85 -14.78
N LEU A 110 -7.39 -5.10 -14.09
CA LEU A 110 -6.14 -5.64 -13.56
C LEU A 110 -6.38 -6.73 -12.49
N ALA A 111 -7.38 -6.56 -11.63
CA ALA A 111 -7.77 -7.56 -10.63
C ALA A 111 -8.33 -8.86 -11.24
N LYS A 112 -8.86 -8.81 -12.46
CA LYS A 112 -9.39 -9.97 -13.19
C LYS A 112 -8.34 -10.73 -14.00
N LYS A 113 -7.12 -10.23 -14.08
CA LYS A 113 -6.03 -10.92 -14.81
C LYS A 113 -5.82 -12.32 -14.25
N PRO A 114 -5.56 -13.31 -15.11
CA PRO A 114 -5.30 -14.68 -14.64
C PRO A 114 -3.92 -14.84 -14.01
N ARG A 115 -2.95 -14.02 -14.41
CA ARG A 115 -1.56 -14.07 -13.97
C ARG A 115 -0.83 -12.78 -14.29
N GLY A 116 0.37 -12.63 -13.75
CA GLY A 116 1.28 -11.52 -14.02
C GLY A 116 1.49 -10.64 -12.79
N LEU A 117 2.22 -9.56 -12.96
CA LEU A 117 2.63 -8.65 -11.89
C LEU A 117 1.89 -7.31 -11.99
N VAL A 118 1.19 -6.95 -10.95
CA VAL A 118 0.56 -5.62 -10.79
C VAL A 118 1.24 -4.91 -9.62
N LEU A 119 1.72 -3.70 -9.85
CA LEU A 119 2.44 -2.91 -8.88
C LEU A 119 1.62 -1.71 -8.43
N VAL A 120 1.54 -1.51 -7.10
CA VAL A 120 0.96 -0.30 -6.51
C VAL A 120 2.07 0.48 -5.82
N THR A 121 2.36 1.69 -6.30
CA THR A 121 3.52 2.46 -5.86
C THR A 121 3.14 3.84 -5.36
N GLY A 122 4.08 4.52 -4.71
CA GLY A 122 3.90 5.85 -4.15
C GLY A 122 4.55 5.99 -2.77
N PRO A 123 4.68 7.20 -2.25
CA PRO A 123 5.29 7.46 -0.97
C PRO A 123 4.52 6.83 0.19
N THR A 124 5.13 6.80 1.37
CA THR A 124 4.43 6.37 2.59
C THR A 124 3.18 7.23 2.82
N GLY A 125 2.06 6.58 3.13
CA GLY A 125 0.78 7.27 3.34
C GLY A 125 0.03 7.63 2.05
N SER A 126 0.47 7.19 0.87
CA SER A 126 -0.24 7.42 -0.41
C SER A 126 -1.48 6.53 -0.63
N GLY A 127 -1.78 5.61 0.30
CA GLY A 127 -2.96 4.75 0.23
C GLY A 127 -2.74 3.39 -0.47
N LYS A 128 -1.49 2.97 -0.69
CA LYS A 128 -1.16 1.68 -1.35
C LYS A 128 -1.88 0.50 -0.72
N THR A 129 -1.74 0.34 0.59
CA THR A 129 -2.38 -0.75 1.33
C THR A 129 -3.90 -0.72 1.18
N THR A 130 -4.51 0.45 1.28
CA THR A 130 -5.97 0.59 1.11
C THR A 130 -6.42 0.16 -0.28
N THR A 131 -5.70 0.56 -1.34
CA THR A 131 -6.00 0.14 -2.72
C THR A 131 -5.83 -1.36 -2.90
N LEU A 132 -4.72 -1.93 -2.42
CA LEU A 132 -4.50 -3.37 -2.49
C LEU A 132 -5.55 -4.17 -1.71
N THR A 133 -5.91 -3.70 -0.51
CA THR A 133 -6.97 -4.31 0.28
C THR A 133 -8.29 -4.34 -0.48
N THR A 134 -8.65 -3.23 -1.17
CA THR A 134 -9.86 -3.17 -2.00
C THR A 134 -9.78 -4.13 -3.19
N ILE A 135 -8.62 -4.22 -3.85
CA ILE A 135 -8.40 -5.17 -4.96
C ILE A 135 -8.54 -6.62 -4.46
N ILE A 136 -7.89 -6.97 -3.36
CA ILE A 136 -7.94 -8.32 -2.77
C ILE A 136 -9.36 -8.66 -2.31
N ASP A 137 -10.08 -7.72 -1.71
CA ASP A 137 -11.47 -7.94 -1.30
C ASP A 137 -12.40 -8.15 -2.50
N PHE A 138 -12.19 -7.42 -3.60
CA PHE A 138 -12.91 -7.62 -4.85
C PHE A 138 -12.66 -9.03 -5.41
N ILE A 139 -11.40 -9.44 -5.52
CA ILE A 139 -11.05 -10.81 -5.96
C ILE A 139 -11.71 -11.86 -5.06
N ASN A 140 -11.64 -11.67 -3.75
CA ASN A 140 -12.20 -12.57 -2.74
C ASN A 140 -13.73 -12.70 -2.84
N ARG A 141 -14.43 -11.72 -3.43
CA ARG A 141 -15.89 -11.80 -3.69
C ARG A 141 -16.23 -12.44 -5.02
N GLU A 142 -15.37 -12.28 -6.02
CA GLU A 142 -15.70 -12.63 -7.41
C GLU A 142 -15.14 -13.99 -7.85
N ARG A 143 -14.01 -14.43 -7.27
CA ARG A 143 -13.25 -15.61 -7.72
C ARG A 143 -13.30 -16.72 -6.67
N GLU A 144 -13.09 -17.97 -7.09
CA GLU A 144 -13.03 -19.17 -6.24
C GLU A 144 -11.61 -19.72 -6.25
N GLU A 145 -10.70 -19.02 -5.58
CA GLU A 145 -9.25 -19.19 -5.68
C GLU A 145 -8.57 -19.07 -4.32
N HIS A 146 -7.28 -19.38 -4.28
CA HIS A 146 -6.46 -19.28 -3.08
C HIS A 146 -5.60 -18.00 -3.12
N ILE A 147 -5.84 -17.11 -2.18
CA ILE A 147 -5.09 -15.87 -1.98
C ILE A 147 -4.12 -16.06 -0.83
N ILE A 148 -2.83 -15.80 -1.07
CA ILE A 148 -1.82 -15.73 -0.02
C ILE A 148 -1.28 -14.32 0.06
N THR A 149 -1.27 -13.72 1.26
CA THR A 149 -0.61 -12.46 1.50
C THR A 149 0.61 -12.62 2.40
N VAL A 150 1.65 -11.85 2.16
CA VAL A 150 2.82 -11.70 3.03
C VAL A 150 2.98 -10.22 3.33
N GLU A 151 2.83 -9.83 4.59
CA GLU A 151 2.71 -8.43 5.02
C GLU A 151 3.58 -8.13 6.25
N ASP A 152 3.97 -6.86 6.43
CA ASP A 152 4.80 -6.41 7.56
C ASP A 152 4.35 -5.01 8.06
N PRO A 153 3.37 -4.98 8.98
CA PRO A 153 2.45 -6.04 9.41
C PRO A 153 1.18 -6.14 8.55
N ILE A 154 0.27 -7.07 8.90
CA ILE A 154 -1.10 -7.13 8.34
C ILE A 154 -1.87 -5.88 8.77
N GLU A 155 -2.32 -5.06 7.80
CA GLU A 155 -3.09 -3.83 8.07
C GLU A 155 -4.61 -4.02 7.96
N TYR A 156 -5.08 -5.03 7.21
CA TYR A 156 -6.50 -5.36 7.07
C TYR A 156 -6.70 -6.86 7.11
N LEU A 157 -7.77 -7.32 7.76
CA LEU A 157 -8.14 -8.73 7.75
C LEU A 157 -9.13 -9.02 6.63
N HIS A 158 -8.81 -10.02 5.83
CA HIS A 158 -9.68 -10.56 4.80
C HIS A 158 -10.36 -11.84 5.30
N PRO A 159 -11.68 -11.82 5.59
CA PRO A 159 -12.39 -13.07 5.86
C PRO A 159 -12.44 -13.93 4.59
N HIS A 160 -12.50 -15.24 4.74
CA HIS A 160 -12.82 -16.10 3.61
C HIS A 160 -14.22 -15.76 3.08
N LYS A 161 -14.32 -15.48 1.77
CA LYS A 161 -15.59 -15.27 1.06
C LYS A 161 -15.75 -16.38 0.04
N ARG A 162 -15.53 -16.09 -1.26
CA ARG A 162 -15.45 -17.12 -2.28
C ARG A 162 -14.04 -17.70 -2.40
N CYS A 163 -13.03 -16.90 -2.10
CA CYS A 163 -11.64 -17.35 -2.03
C CYS A 163 -11.28 -17.91 -0.63
N LEU A 164 -10.32 -18.83 -0.62
CA LEU A 164 -9.54 -19.13 0.58
C LEU A 164 -8.46 -18.02 0.72
N VAL A 165 -8.37 -17.37 1.88
CA VAL A 165 -7.39 -16.31 2.12
C VAL A 165 -6.48 -16.67 3.28
N ASN A 166 -5.19 -16.80 3.02
CA ASN A 166 -4.16 -17.00 4.04
C ASN A 166 -3.25 -15.78 4.10
N GLN A 167 -3.32 -15.02 5.20
CA GLN A 167 -2.49 -13.86 5.47
C GLN A 167 -1.36 -14.25 6.41
N ARG A 168 -0.12 -13.93 6.02
CA ARG A 168 1.09 -14.24 6.78
C ARG A 168 1.81 -12.95 7.16
N GLU A 169 2.01 -12.74 8.45
CA GLU A 169 2.70 -11.58 8.99
C GLU A 169 4.19 -11.89 9.22
N VAL A 170 5.06 -11.01 8.73
CA VAL A 170 6.50 -11.10 8.99
C VAL A 170 6.76 -10.94 10.50
N ASN A 171 7.70 -11.68 11.04
CA ASN A 171 8.03 -11.80 12.45
C ASN A 171 6.99 -12.51 13.34
N ALA A 172 5.78 -12.79 12.85
CA ALA A 172 4.76 -13.55 13.56
C ALA A 172 4.57 -14.95 12.94
N ASP A 173 4.27 -15.02 11.65
CA ASP A 173 3.95 -16.24 10.92
C ASP A 173 5.10 -16.71 10.01
N THR A 174 6.04 -15.83 9.71
CA THR A 174 7.24 -16.09 8.91
C THR A 174 8.40 -15.22 9.39
N ALA A 175 9.63 -15.66 9.16
CA ALA A 175 10.81 -14.91 9.59
C ALA A 175 11.09 -13.68 8.70
N SER A 176 10.77 -13.77 7.40
CA SER A 176 11.02 -12.69 6.44
C SER A 176 10.12 -12.84 5.20
N PHE A 177 10.06 -11.79 4.37
CA PHE A 177 9.46 -11.89 3.03
C PHE A 177 10.15 -12.97 2.20
N LYS A 178 11.49 -13.01 2.20
CA LYS A 178 12.29 -14.01 1.48
C LYS A 178 11.90 -15.43 1.86
N ASP A 179 11.82 -15.72 3.17
CA ASP A 179 11.46 -17.05 3.65
C ASP A 179 10.03 -17.43 3.28
N ALA A 180 9.09 -16.51 3.41
CA ALA A 180 7.71 -16.76 3.01
C ALA A 180 7.61 -17.08 1.51
N LEU A 181 8.21 -16.24 0.67
CA LEU A 181 8.13 -16.37 -0.79
C LEU A 181 8.87 -17.58 -1.35
N LYS A 182 9.93 -18.05 -0.67
CA LYS A 182 10.63 -19.30 -0.99
C LYS A 182 9.69 -20.52 -1.01
N TYR A 183 8.68 -20.51 -0.16
CA TYR A 183 7.76 -21.64 0.00
C TYR A 183 6.37 -21.37 -0.61
N VAL A 184 6.06 -20.13 -1.02
CA VAL A 184 4.72 -19.74 -1.47
C VAL A 184 4.22 -20.62 -2.62
N LEU A 185 5.06 -20.93 -3.61
CA LEU A 185 4.71 -21.79 -4.76
C LEU A 185 4.34 -23.23 -4.39
N ARG A 186 4.65 -23.68 -3.17
CA ARG A 186 4.28 -25.00 -2.66
C ARG A 186 3.00 -24.99 -1.83
N GLN A 187 2.37 -23.84 -1.72
CA GLN A 187 1.14 -23.62 -0.93
C GLN A 187 -0.08 -23.52 -1.82
N ASP A 188 0.06 -23.87 -3.11
CA ASP A 188 -1.01 -23.87 -4.11
C ASP A 188 -1.76 -22.49 -4.19
N PRO A 189 -1.03 -21.37 -4.37
CA PRO A 189 -1.64 -20.07 -4.51
C PRO A 189 -2.12 -19.85 -5.95
N ASP A 190 -3.18 -19.09 -6.14
CA ASP A 190 -3.55 -18.48 -7.42
C ASP A 190 -3.15 -17.00 -7.43
N ILE A 191 -3.35 -16.32 -6.28
CA ILE A 191 -3.04 -14.91 -6.09
C ILE A 191 -2.06 -14.74 -4.93
N VAL A 192 -1.03 -13.93 -5.14
CA VAL A 192 -0.04 -13.59 -4.12
C VAL A 192 0.03 -12.08 -3.92
N LEU A 193 -0.15 -11.61 -2.69
CA LEU A 193 0.12 -10.23 -2.30
C LEU A 193 1.43 -10.16 -1.52
N ILE A 194 2.37 -9.34 -2.00
CA ILE A 194 3.63 -9.02 -1.34
C ILE A 194 3.55 -7.59 -0.83
N GLY A 195 3.50 -7.42 0.49
CA GLY A 195 3.29 -6.14 1.14
C GLY A 195 4.28 -5.08 0.67
N GLU A 196 5.57 -5.42 0.55
CA GLU A 196 6.58 -4.51 0.03
C GLU A 196 7.78 -5.25 -0.58
N MET A 197 8.28 -4.74 -1.72
CA MET A 197 9.51 -5.21 -2.38
C MET A 197 10.66 -4.23 -2.13
N ARG A 198 11.53 -4.52 -1.14
CA ARG A 198 12.63 -3.63 -0.75
C ARG A 198 13.99 -4.06 -1.30
N ASP A 199 14.21 -5.34 -1.42
CA ASP A 199 15.48 -5.98 -1.72
C ASP A 199 15.42 -6.86 -2.97
N LEU A 200 16.61 -7.27 -3.44
CA LEU A 200 16.78 -8.08 -4.64
C LEU A 200 16.03 -9.41 -4.52
N GLU A 201 16.13 -10.08 -3.38
CA GLU A 201 15.54 -11.40 -3.17
C GLU A 201 14.01 -11.36 -3.26
N THR A 202 13.39 -10.34 -2.65
CA THR A 202 11.93 -10.17 -2.70
C THR A 202 11.46 -9.82 -4.11
N ILE A 203 12.20 -8.96 -4.83
CA ILE A 203 11.88 -8.60 -6.23
C ILE A 203 12.03 -9.82 -7.14
N GLN A 204 13.13 -10.57 -7.02
CA GLN A 204 13.35 -11.80 -7.78
C GLN A 204 12.24 -12.82 -7.54
N ALA A 205 11.83 -13.00 -6.29
CA ALA A 205 10.74 -13.91 -5.94
C ALA A 205 9.40 -13.47 -6.56
N ALA A 206 9.07 -12.17 -6.52
CA ALA A 206 7.85 -11.62 -7.13
C ALA A 206 7.82 -11.86 -8.65
N LEU A 207 8.95 -11.63 -9.35
CA LEU A 207 9.08 -11.91 -10.76
C LEU A 207 8.88 -13.41 -11.06
N THR A 208 9.50 -14.29 -10.26
CA THR A 208 9.39 -15.74 -10.41
C THR A 208 7.97 -16.24 -10.21
N VAL A 209 7.28 -15.78 -9.15
CA VAL A 209 5.88 -16.14 -8.87
C VAL A 209 4.99 -15.70 -10.04
N SER A 210 5.18 -14.48 -10.54
CA SER A 210 4.40 -13.94 -11.67
C SER A 210 4.64 -14.73 -12.98
N GLU A 211 5.89 -15.16 -13.22
CA GLU A 211 6.28 -15.93 -14.41
C GLU A 211 5.72 -17.36 -14.38
N THR A 212 5.60 -17.95 -13.20
CA THR A 212 5.06 -19.31 -13.02
C THR A 212 3.54 -19.39 -13.07
N GLY A 213 2.86 -18.32 -13.45
CA GLY A 213 1.43 -18.35 -13.78
C GLY A 213 0.49 -17.77 -12.72
N HIS A 214 1.02 -17.17 -11.67
CA HIS A 214 0.23 -16.59 -10.57
C HIS A 214 -0.02 -15.09 -10.77
N LEU A 215 -1.16 -14.59 -10.29
CA LEU A 215 -1.42 -13.16 -10.24
C LEU A 215 -0.77 -12.58 -8.97
N THR A 216 0.22 -11.71 -9.17
CA THR A 216 1.02 -11.15 -8.08
C THR A 216 0.76 -9.66 -7.94
N PHE A 217 0.44 -9.21 -6.74
CA PHE A 217 0.38 -7.80 -6.37
C PHE A 217 1.53 -7.47 -5.44
N ALA A 218 2.17 -6.31 -5.65
CA ALA A 218 3.26 -5.88 -4.77
C ALA A 218 3.34 -4.36 -4.68
N THR A 219 4.05 -3.85 -3.65
CA THR A 219 4.28 -2.41 -3.52
C THR A 219 5.76 -2.02 -3.61
N LEU A 220 5.97 -0.77 -4.08
CA LEU A 220 7.25 -0.05 -4.00
C LEU A 220 6.99 1.41 -3.58
N HIS A 221 8.08 2.13 -3.24
CA HIS A 221 8.02 3.54 -2.81
C HIS A 221 8.42 4.54 -3.92
N THR A 222 8.30 4.15 -5.17
CA THR A 222 8.55 5.01 -6.33
C THR A 222 7.34 5.88 -6.67
N ASN A 223 7.57 7.05 -7.28
CA ASN A 223 6.53 8.05 -7.53
C ASN A 223 5.92 7.98 -8.93
N THR A 224 6.59 7.30 -9.88
CA THR A 224 6.11 7.16 -11.26
C THR A 224 6.33 5.73 -11.78
N ALA A 225 5.59 5.35 -12.81
CA ALA A 225 5.71 4.05 -13.45
C ALA A 225 7.12 3.83 -14.05
N ALA A 226 7.70 4.85 -14.69
CA ALA A 226 9.06 4.77 -15.24
C ALA A 226 10.11 4.54 -14.13
N GLN A 227 10.02 5.30 -13.02
CA GLN A 227 10.89 5.09 -11.86
C GLN A 227 10.72 3.71 -11.25
N THR A 228 9.50 3.17 -11.25
CA THR A 228 9.22 1.83 -10.75
C THR A 228 9.97 0.76 -11.56
N ILE A 229 9.90 0.85 -12.88
CA ILE A 229 10.59 -0.08 -13.78
C ILE A 229 12.10 0.01 -13.56
N ASN A 230 12.68 1.21 -13.55
CA ASN A 230 14.10 1.42 -13.27
C ASN A 230 14.49 0.83 -11.91
N ARG A 231 13.73 1.12 -10.86
CA ARG A 231 14.02 0.62 -9.50
C ARG A 231 14.07 -0.90 -9.42
N ILE A 232 13.19 -1.60 -10.15
CA ILE A 232 13.21 -3.06 -10.21
C ILE A 232 14.47 -3.56 -10.92
N ILE A 233 14.87 -2.94 -12.01
CA ILE A 233 16.05 -3.35 -12.80
C ILE A 233 17.34 -3.04 -12.05
N ASP A 234 17.47 -1.84 -11.49
CA ASP A 234 18.70 -1.31 -10.88
C ASP A 234 19.13 -2.05 -9.60
N VAL A 235 18.21 -2.76 -8.98
CA VAL A 235 18.51 -3.61 -7.81
C VAL A 235 19.42 -4.79 -8.18
N PHE A 236 19.37 -5.23 -9.44
CA PHE A 236 20.15 -6.37 -9.93
C PHE A 236 21.54 -5.96 -10.40
N PRO A 237 22.53 -6.88 -10.27
CA PRO A 237 23.86 -6.67 -10.83
C PRO A 237 23.79 -6.40 -12.35
N PRO A 238 24.68 -5.56 -12.91
CA PRO A 238 24.62 -5.15 -14.33
C PRO A 238 24.50 -6.32 -15.33
N HIS A 239 25.18 -7.43 -15.06
CA HIS A 239 25.15 -8.61 -15.94
C HIS A 239 23.80 -9.35 -15.95
N GLN A 240 22.90 -9.08 -15.00
CA GLN A 240 21.57 -9.68 -14.92
C GLN A 240 20.47 -8.74 -15.45
N GLN A 241 20.73 -7.45 -15.54
CA GLN A 241 19.70 -6.44 -15.83
C GLN A 241 19.01 -6.65 -17.17
N GLU A 242 19.72 -7.11 -18.20
CA GLU A 242 19.12 -7.42 -19.50
C GLU A 242 18.09 -8.54 -19.38
N GLN A 243 18.42 -9.62 -18.68
CA GLN A 243 17.49 -10.72 -18.44
C GLN A 243 16.28 -10.26 -17.63
N ILE A 244 16.48 -9.40 -16.62
CA ILE A 244 15.40 -8.85 -15.80
C ILE A 244 14.48 -7.95 -16.62
N ARG A 245 15.02 -7.12 -17.54
CA ARG A 245 14.18 -6.34 -18.48
C ARG A 245 13.28 -7.23 -19.31
N VAL A 246 13.83 -8.30 -19.85
CA VAL A 246 13.06 -9.28 -20.62
C VAL A 246 11.97 -9.91 -19.77
N GLN A 247 12.33 -10.45 -18.59
CA GLN A 247 11.38 -11.09 -17.68
C GLN A 247 10.28 -10.11 -17.23
N LEU A 248 10.64 -8.92 -16.76
CA LEU A 248 9.68 -7.88 -16.36
C LEU A 248 8.74 -7.50 -17.51
N SER A 249 9.26 -7.38 -18.74
CA SER A 249 8.44 -7.05 -19.91
C SER A 249 7.36 -8.08 -20.20
N PHE A 250 7.56 -9.34 -19.83
CA PHE A 250 6.58 -10.41 -20.01
C PHE A 250 5.55 -10.47 -18.89
N VAL A 251 6.00 -10.33 -17.65
CA VAL A 251 5.12 -10.55 -16.46
C VAL A 251 4.35 -9.31 -16.05
N LEU A 252 4.81 -8.10 -16.36
CA LEU A 252 4.17 -6.86 -15.92
C LEU A 252 2.79 -6.70 -16.59
N GLU A 253 1.74 -6.50 -15.77
CA GLU A 253 0.36 -6.26 -16.22
C GLU A 253 -0.14 -4.85 -15.91
N GLY A 254 0.41 -4.17 -14.91
CA GLY A 254 0.08 -2.79 -14.60
C GLY A 254 0.94 -2.18 -13.52
N ILE A 255 1.07 -0.84 -13.56
CA ILE A 255 1.65 -0.04 -12.47
C ILE A 255 0.66 1.06 -12.13
N LEU A 256 0.32 1.15 -10.85
CA LEU A 256 -0.55 2.16 -10.26
C LEU A 256 0.28 3.02 -9.32
N SER A 257 0.70 4.22 -9.76
CA SER A 257 1.47 5.14 -8.92
C SER A 257 0.55 6.16 -8.27
N GLN A 258 0.58 6.26 -6.95
CA GLN A 258 -0.44 6.92 -6.12
C GLN A 258 0.09 8.11 -5.33
N GLN A 259 -0.72 9.16 -5.25
CA GLN A 259 -0.56 10.25 -4.30
C GLN A 259 -1.90 10.56 -3.65
N LEU A 260 -1.94 10.73 -2.32
CA LEU A 260 -3.11 11.25 -1.60
C LEU A 260 -2.92 12.75 -1.36
N LEU A 261 -3.87 13.54 -1.87
CA LEU A 261 -3.85 15.00 -1.83
C LEU A 261 -4.96 15.51 -0.91
N PRO A 262 -4.75 16.60 -0.15
CA PRO A 262 -5.84 17.26 0.54
C PRO A 262 -6.87 17.73 -0.49
N ASN A 263 -8.15 17.55 -0.21
CA ASN A 263 -9.22 18.11 -1.03
C ASN A 263 -9.31 19.63 -0.86
N ALA A 264 -10.00 20.31 -1.76
CA ALA A 264 -10.05 21.77 -1.84
C ALA A 264 -10.61 22.43 -0.56
N ASP A 265 -11.49 21.74 0.17
CA ASP A 265 -12.11 22.22 1.42
C ASP A 265 -11.33 21.77 2.68
N ASN A 266 -10.22 21.06 2.53
CA ASN A 266 -9.40 20.50 3.62
C ASN A 266 -10.14 19.56 4.59
N THR A 267 -11.29 18.99 4.20
CA THR A 267 -12.05 18.06 5.04
C THR A 267 -11.62 16.61 4.89
N GLY A 268 -10.86 16.29 3.81
CA GLY A 268 -10.44 14.94 3.51
C GLY A 268 -9.27 14.89 2.52
N ARG A 269 -9.12 13.74 1.87
CA ARG A 269 -8.09 13.51 0.87
C ARG A 269 -8.69 12.84 -0.35
N VAL A 270 -8.15 13.16 -1.53
CA VAL A 270 -8.49 12.54 -2.81
C VAL A 270 -7.27 11.85 -3.39
N LEU A 271 -7.51 10.82 -4.18
CA LEU A 271 -6.48 10.02 -4.82
C LEU A 271 -6.12 10.61 -6.20
N ALA A 272 -4.86 10.96 -6.39
CA ALA A 272 -4.26 11.15 -7.71
C ALA A 272 -3.54 9.87 -8.10
N LEU A 273 -3.77 9.40 -9.33
CA LEU A 273 -3.35 8.07 -9.79
C LEU A 273 -2.75 8.16 -11.19
N GLU A 274 -1.49 7.73 -11.31
CA GLU A 274 -0.86 7.42 -12.61
C GLU A 274 -1.04 5.94 -12.91
N ILE A 275 -1.43 5.60 -14.15
CA ILE A 275 -1.74 4.23 -14.57
C ILE A 275 -0.95 3.88 -15.83
N LEU A 276 -0.09 2.90 -15.72
CA LEU A 276 0.61 2.27 -16.84
C LEU A 276 0.02 0.90 -17.12
N ILE A 277 -0.41 0.66 -18.37
CA ILE A 277 -0.78 -0.66 -18.89
C ILE A 277 0.26 -1.07 -19.93
N PRO A 278 1.01 -2.16 -19.73
CA PRO A 278 2.08 -2.57 -20.62
C PRO A 278 1.54 -3.11 -21.96
N THR A 279 1.36 -2.20 -22.92
CA THR A 279 1.07 -2.56 -24.31
C THR A 279 2.29 -3.23 -24.96
N PRO A 280 2.17 -3.92 -26.12
CA PRO A 280 3.31 -4.46 -26.84
C PRO A 280 4.43 -3.44 -27.08
N ALA A 281 4.07 -2.17 -27.37
CA ALA A 281 5.03 -1.09 -27.54
C ALA A 281 5.80 -0.80 -26.24
N ILE A 282 5.10 -0.67 -25.09
CA ILE A 282 5.72 -0.43 -23.80
C ILE A 282 6.58 -1.61 -23.37
N ARG A 283 6.12 -2.85 -23.57
CA ARG A 283 6.92 -4.05 -23.31
C ARG A 283 8.24 -4.05 -24.13
N ASN A 284 8.20 -3.56 -25.36
CA ASN A 284 9.40 -3.39 -26.18
C ASN A 284 10.33 -2.30 -25.64
N LEU A 285 9.78 -1.15 -25.21
CA LEU A 285 10.58 -0.08 -24.58
C LEU A 285 11.31 -0.59 -23.32
N ILE A 286 10.68 -1.43 -22.51
CA ILE A 286 11.29 -2.04 -21.32
C ILE A 286 12.47 -2.95 -21.75
N ARG A 287 12.28 -3.82 -22.75
CA ARG A 287 13.34 -4.74 -23.23
C ARG A 287 14.54 -3.99 -23.80
N GLU A 288 14.29 -2.91 -24.52
CA GLU A 288 15.33 -2.13 -25.21
C GLU A 288 15.97 -1.04 -24.33
N ASP A 289 15.66 -1.01 -23.02
CA ASP A 289 16.14 0.00 -22.09
C ASP A 289 15.78 1.45 -22.46
N LYS A 290 14.62 1.62 -23.13
CA LYS A 290 14.09 2.91 -23.56
C LYS A 290 13.01 3.44 -22.61
N ILE A 291 13.22 3.27 -21.30
CA ILE A 291 12.22 3.58 -20.25
C ILE A 291 11.85 5.08 -20.25
N HIS A 292 12.77 5.95 -20.64
CA HIS A 292 12.52 7.38 -20.80
C HIS A 292 11.42 7.73 -21.81
N GLN A 293 11.06 6.82 -22.73
CA GLN A 293 9.98 7.02 -23.71
C GLN A 293 8.61 6.55 -23.21
N ILE A 294 8.54 5.88 -22.06
CA ILE A 294 7.29 5.32 -21.53
C ILE A 294 6.27 6.41 -21.24
N TYR A 295 6.69 7.57 -20.69
CA TYR A 295 5.79 8.67 -20.40
C TYR A 295 5.03 9.13 -21.65
N SER A 296 5.72 9.33 -22.78
CA SER A 296 5.10 9.72 -24.06
C SER A 296 4.17 8.62 -24.59
N ALA A 297 4.54 7.34 -24.39
CA ALA A 297 3.67 6.22 -24.77
C ALA A 297 2.39 6.17 -23.92
N MET A 298 2.46 6.52 -22.64
CA MET A 298 1.29 6.64 -21.77
C MET A 298 0.35 7.75 -22.23
N GLN A 299 0.88 8.92 -22.62
CA GLN A 299 0.06 10.03 -23.13
C GLN A 299 -0.76 9.64 -24.35
N THR A 300 -0.21 8.83 -25.24
CA THR A 300 -0.90 8.36 -26.46
C THR A 300 -1.83 7.17 -26.20
N GLY A 301 -1.68 6.48 -25.08
CA GLY A 301 -2.44 5.29 -24.71
C GLY A 301 -3.69 5.53 -23.85
N GLN A 302 -4.00 6.77 -23.52
CA GLN A 302 -5.06 7.12 -22.56
C GLN A 302 -6.43 6.58 -22.96
N GLU A 303 -6.94 6.98 -24.12
CA GLU A 303 -8.29 6.62 -24.57
C GLU A 303 -8.46 5.13 -24.86
N ARG A 304 -7.43 4.51 -25.42
CA ARG A 304 -7.53 3.13 -25.91
C ARG A 304 -7.30 2.08 -24.83
N PHE A 305 -6.41 2.35 -23.87
CA PHE A 305 -5.93 1.36 -22.90
C PHE A 305 -6.22 1.72 -21.46
N GLY A 306 -6.89 2.86 -21.21
CA GLY A 306 -7.15 3.33 -19.84
C GLY A 306 -5.89 3.78 -19.09
N MET A 307 -4.80 4.08 -19.81
CA MET A 307 -3.61 4.67 -19.20
C MET A 307 -3.87 6.10 -18.77
N GLN A 308 -3.17 6.56 -17.75
CA GLN A 308 -3.30 7.91 -17.22
C GLN A 308 -1.96 8.41 -16.70
N THR A 309 -1.52 9.59 -17.12
CA THR A 309 -0.36 10.24 -16.51
C THR A 309 -0.74 10.89 -15.18
N MET A 310 0.23 11.15 -14.31
CA MET A 310 -0.05 11.88 -13.07
C MET A 310 -0.60 13.28 -13.37
N ASN A 311 -0.09 13.98 -14.37
CA ASN A 311 -0.58 15.29 -14.76
C ASN A 311 -2.05 15.25 -15.24
N GLN A 312 -2.43 14.20 -15.97
CA GLN A 312 -3.83 14.03 -16.37
C GLN A 312 -4.72 13.84 -15.15
N SER A 313 -4.32 12.99 -14.21
CA SER A 313 -5.07 12.77 -12.96
C SER A 313 -5.22 14.06 -12.15
N LEU A 314 -4.14 14.82 -12.00
CA LEU A 314 -4.17 16.11 -11.30
C LEU A 314 -5.06 17.13 -12.01
N TYR A 315 -5.01 17.18 -13.32
CA TYR A 315 -5.85 18.04 -14.13
C TYR A 315 -7.34 17.70 -13.98
N ASP A 316 -7.70 16.42 -14.02
CA ASP A 316 -9.08 15.95 -13.84
C ASP A 316 -9.62 16.26 -12.44
N LEU A 317 -8.78 16.11 -11.41
CA LEU A 317 -9.14 16.47 -10.03
C LEU A 317 -9.33 17.99 -9.87
N TYR A 318 -8.47 18.79 -10.48
CA TYR A 318 -8.59 20.24 -10.48
C TYR A 318 -9.83 20.73 -11.20
N THR A 319 -10.11 20.24 -12.41
CA THR A 319 -11.28 20.65 -13.19
C THR A 319 -12.62 20.24 -12.55
N LYS A 320 -12.62 19.15 -11.79
CA LYS A 320 -13.74 18.74 -10.94
C LYS A 320 -13.87 19.55 -9.63
N GLY A 321 -12.96 20.48 -9.36
CA GLY A 321 -12.95 21.27 -8.13
C GLY A 321 -12.59 20.48 -6.87
N LEU A 322 -12.04 19.27 -7.02
CA LEU A 322 -11.67 18.41 -5.90
C LEU A 322 -10.37 18.82 -5.22
N ILE A 323 -9.45 19.46 -5.97
CA ILE A 323 -8.20 20.06 -5.45
C ILE A 323 -8.03 21.46 -6.00
N THR A 324 -7.21 22.27 -5.32
CA THR A 324 -6.87 23.60 -5.82
C THR A 324 -5.77 23.55 -6.88
N TYR A 325 -5.64 24.64 -7.67
CA TYR A 325 -4.58 24.77 -8.66
C TYR A 325 -3.18 24.64 -8.03
N ASP A 326 -2.97 25.27 -6.88
CA ASP A 326 -1.66 25.25 -6.19
C ASP A 326 -1.28 23.84 -5.72
N ILE A 327 -2.27 23.05 -5.23
CA ILE A 327 -2.06 21.65 -4.86
C ILE A 327 -1.68 20.84 -6.09
N ALA A 328 -2.43 21.00 -7.19
CA ALA A 328 -2.19 20.26 -8.43
C ALA A 328 -0.79 20.59 -9.01
N LEU A 329 -0.46 21.87 -9.13
CA LEU A 329 0.83 22.33 -9.65
C LEU A 329 2.00 21.86 -8.77
N GLY A 330 1.85 21.98 -7.44
CA GLY A 330 2.90 21.58 -6.49
C GLY A 330 3.15 20.06 -6.42
N LYS A 331 2.23 19.23 -6.99
CA LYS A 331 2.36 17.78 -7.05
C LYS A 331 2.60 17.24 -8.46
N SER A 332 2.59 18.13 -9.45
CA SER A 332 2.86 17.76 -10.83
C SER A 332 4.33 17.31 -11.00
N PRO A 333 4.60 16.15 -11.62
CA PRO A 333 5.95 15.75 -11.99
C PRO A 333 6.53 16.58 -13.14
N LEU A 334 5.67 17.22 -13.96
CA LEU A 334 6.02 18.07 -15.09
C LEU A 334 5.17 19.37 -15.05
N PRO A 335 5.53 20.36 -14.22
CA PRO A 335 4.74 21.59 -14.00
C PRO A 335 4.40 22.34 -15.28
N ASP A 336 5.35 22.49 -16.20
CA ASP A 336 5.15 23.21 -17.47
C ASP A 336 4.10 22.54 -18.37
N GLU A 337 4.01 21.21 -18.33
CA GLU A 337 2.98 20.47 -19.03
C GLU A 337 1.60 20.71 -18.40
N PHE A 338 1.53 20.63 -17.06
CA PHE A 338 0.30 20.89 -16.33
C PHE A 338 -0.26 22.29 -16.60
N ILE A 339 0.60 23.33 -16.57
CA ILE A 339 0.24 24.70 -16.89
C ILE A 339 -0.39 24.79 -18.30
N LYS A 340 0.28 24.20 -19.30
CA LYS A 340 -0.22 24.17 -20.68
C LYS A 340 -1.57 23.47 -20.83
N MET A 341 -1.81 22.41 -20.05
CA MET A 341 -3.12 21.70 -20.04
C MET A 341 -4.23 22.65 -19.56
N VAL A 342 -3.99 23.37 -18.46
CA VAL A 342 -4.95 24.33 -17.90
C VAL A 342 -5.18 25.52 -18.82
N GLU A 343 -4.13 26.11 -19.41
CA GLU A 343 -4.24 27.23 -20.33
C GLU A 343 -5.04 26.88 -21.60
N LYS A 344 -4.80 25.70 -22.16
CA LYS A 344 -5.53 25.21 -23.35
C LYS A 344 -7.03 25.15 -23.10
N ASP A 345 -7.45 24.74 -21.93
CA ASP A 345 -8.85 24.64 -21.56
C ASP A 345 -9.49 26.03 -21.38
N LEU A 346 -8.79 26.95 -20.75
CA LEU A 346 -9.23 28.34 -20.60
C LEU A 346 -9.45 29.03 -21.96
N ILE A 347 -8.60 28.74 -22.96
CA ILE A 347 -8.75 29.27 -24.33
C ILE A 347 -9.97 28.65 -25.01
N ASN A 348 -10.19 27.35 -24.84
CA ASN A 348 -11.32 26.64 -25.44
C ASN A 348 -12.66 27.07 -24.82
N THR A 349 -12.71 27.33 -23.53
CA THR A 349 -13.88 27.81 -22.80
C THR A 349 -14.26 29.25 -23.20
N LYS A 350 -13.30 30.12 -23.54
CA LYS A 350 -13.53 31.48 -24.03
C LYS A 350 -14.00 31.55 -25.50
N ARG A 351 -13.85 30.44 -26.24
CA ARG A 351 -14.30 30.35 -27.66
C ARG A 351 -15.68 29.72 -27.84
N ARG A 352 -16.28 29.21 -26.78
CA ARG A 352 -17.68 28.75 -26.72
C ARG A 352 -18.57 29.80 -26.06
#